data_31a3692390d675595cd39ec90a27bc02
#
_entry.id   31a3692390d675595cd39ec90a27bc02
#
_cell.length_a   1.000
_cell.length_b   1.000
_cell.length_c   1.000
_cell.angle_alpha   90.00
_cell.angle_beta   90.00
_cell.angle_gamma   90.00
#
_symmetry.space_group_name_H-M   'P 1'
#
loop_
_entity.id
_entity.type
_entity.pdbx_description
1 polymer ?
#
loop_
_entity_poly.entity_id
_entity_poly.type
_entity_poly.pdbx_seq_one_letter_code
_entity_poly.pdbx_strand_id
1 'polypeptide(L)'
;MSMHIQSAFKVNAPPHEAWRLLTDLERVAPCFPGAELGEAIGDGMYRANFKVKLGPISLNFAGKVGFVELHEDRGLVVIKASGSDTKGRGGAQGTVRCQLAADAGATSVALDSSVDLSGSVAQYGRGQGMITDLTQQLVSRFAANLEVLTASPASSGTAPVASLPAAAAAQEAEVGGLLPGVLWRAMLRLLARLFGRAR
;
A
#
# COMPACT_ATOMS: atom_id res chain seq x y z
N MET A 1 -21.65 -2.69 2.14
CA MET A 1 -21.42 -4.06 1.66
C MET A 1 -20.16 -4.55 2.30
N SER A 2 -20.24 -5.63 3.06
CA SER A 2 -19.12 -6.20 3.82
C SER A 2 -18.55 -7.42 3.10
N MET A 3 -17.22 -7.54 3.08
CA MET A 3 -16.49 -8.65 2.45
C MET A 3 -15.39 -9.12 3.40
N HIS A 4 -15.15 -10.44 3.42
CA HIS A 4 -14.05 -11.07 4.14
C HIS A 4 -13.05 -11.64 3.14
N ILE A 5 -11.78 -11.34 3.33
CA ILE A 5 -10.70 -11.75 2.44
C ILE A 5 -9.55 -12.28 3.29
N GLN A 6 -9.13 -13.49 3.01
CA GLN A 6 -7.97 -14.11 3.65
C GLN A 6 -6.79 -14.11 2.68
N SER A 7 -5.62 -13.78 3.21
CA SER A 7 -4.36 -13.81 2.47
C SER A 7 -3.21 -14.10 3.43
N ALA A 8 -2.04 -14.39 2.90
CA ALA A 8 -0.84 -14.60 3.70
C ALA A 8 0.40 -14.17 2.90
N PHE A 9 1.45 -13.83 3.63
CA PHE A 9 2.78 -13.61 3.08
C PHE A 9 3.86 -14.03 4.07
N LYS A 10 5.11 -14.07 3.63
CA LYS A 10 6.26 -14.37 4.48
C LYS A 10 7.17 -13.16 4.60
N VAL A 11 7.82 -13.04 5.75
CA VAL A 11 8.89 -12.07 6.02
C VAL A 11 10.16 -12.88 6.32
N ASN A 12 11.23 -12.63 5.60
CA ASN A 12 12.52 -13.31 5.77
C ASN A 12 13.28 -12.72 6.96
N ALA A 13 12.65 -12.78 8.15
CA ALA A 13 13.19 -12.34 9.41
C ALA A 13 12.56 -13.15 10.56
N PRO A 14 13.25 -13.33 11.69
CA PRO A 14 12.67 -14.00 12.86
C PRO A 14 11.48 -13.18 13.42
N PRO A 15 10.57 -13.80 14.19
CA PRO A 15 9.31 -13.16 14.62
C PRO A 15 9.47 -11.82 15.32
N HIS A 16 10.47 -11.65 16.18
CA HIS A 16 10.70 -10.40 16.91
C HIS A 16 11.14 -9.24 15.98
N GLU A 17 11.92 -9.54 14.94
CA GLU A 17 12.32 -8.54 13.94
C GLU A 17 11.16 -8.21 13.00
N ALA A 18 10.43 -9.23 12.55
CA ALA A 18 9.22 -9.07 11.76
C ALA A 18 8.17 -8.25 12.50
N TRP A 19 8.00 -8.50 13.81
CA TRP A 19 7.11 -7.72 14.68
C TRP A 19 7.49 -6.24 14.67
N ARG A 20 8.74 -5.91 15.00
CA ARG A 20 9.25 -4.53 15.03
C ARG A 20 9.06 -3.82 13.71
N LEU A 21 9.29 -4.53 12.60
CA LEU A 21 9.11 -3.97 11.27
C LEU A 21 7.64 -3.70 10.95
N LEU A 22 6.77 -4.69 11.16
CA LEU A 22 5.36 -4.61 10.79
C LEU A 22 4.53 -3.71 11.71
N THR A 23 5.01 -3.40 12.90
CA THR A 23 4.38 -2.45 13.83
C THR A 23 4.90 -1.02 13.70
N ASP A 24 5.76 -0.75 12.75
CA ASP A 24 6.23 0.59 12.38
C ASP A 24 5.53 1.05 11.10
N LEU A 25 4.40 1.76 11.25
CA LEU A 25 3.60 2.24 10.11
C LEU A 25 4.38 3.17 9.19
N GLU A 26 5.23 4.05 9.72
CA GLU A 26 5.99 5.00 8.93
C GLU A 26 6.99 4.28 8.02
N ARG A 27 7.56 3.19 8.53
CA ARG A 27 8.53 2.37 7.81
C ARG A 27 7.88 1.47 6.77
N VAL A 28 6.70 0.89 7.06
CA VAL A 28 6.06 -0.08 6.15
C VAL A 28 5.07 0.52 5.18
N ALA A 29 4.52 1.71 5.45
CA ALA A 29 3.56 2.35 4.56
C ALA A 29 4.08 2.55 3.13
N PRO A 30 5.36 2.93 2.90
CA PRO A 30 5.91 3.04 1.55
C PRO A 30 5.96 1.70 0.79
N CYS A 31 5.95 0.57 1.51
CA CYS A 31 5.91 -0.75 0.89
C CYS A 31 4.52 -1.09 0.33
N PHE A 32 3.46 -0.41 0.79
CA PHE A 32 2.10 -0.70 0.36
C PHE A 32 1.75 0.13 -0.89
N PRO A 33 1.50 -0.52 -2.06
CA PRO A 33 1.29 0.19 -3.31
C PRO A 33 0.08 1.13 -3.26
N GLY A 34 0.31 2.39 -3.62
CA GLY A 34 -0.74 3.41 -3.66
C GLY A 34 -1.09 4.03 -2.31
N ALA A 35 -0.47 3.60 -1.22
CA ALA A 35 -0.63 4.21 0.10
C ALA A 35 0.36 5.37 0.29
N GLU A 36 -0.14 6.45 0.86
CA GLU A 36 0.64 7.60 1.31
C GLU A 36 0.27 7.85 2.77
N LEU A 37 1.24 7.75 3.67
CA LEU A 37 1.06 8.06 5.08
C LEU A 37 1.32 9.55 5.30
N GLY A 38 0.43 10.20 6.03
CA GLY A 38 0.54 11.61 6.41
C GLY A 38 0.91 11.76 7.89
N GLU A 39 0.50 12.88 8.47
CA GLU A 39 0.79 13.22 9.87
C GLU A 39 0.07 12.30 10.87
N ALA A 40 0.67 12.09 12.03
CA ALA A 40 0.03 11.45 13.17
C ALA A 40 -1.09 12.37 13.71
N ILE A 41 -2.27 11.78 13.98
CA ILE A 41 -3.46 12.51 14.47
C ILE A 41 -3.87 12.12 15.90
N GLY A 42 -2.99 11.44 16.61
CA GLY A 42 -3.22 10.93 17.98
C GLY A 42 -3.72 9.50 18.01
N ASP A 43 -3.69 8.87 19.17
CA ASP A 43 -4.17 7.51 19.45
C ASP A 43 -3.61 6.42 18.50
N GLY A 44 -2.36 6.56 18.06
CA GLY A 44 -1.74 5.63 17.12
C GLY A 44 -2.32 5.67 15.70
N MET A 45 -3.10 6.70 15.39
CA MET A 45 -3.70 6.91 14.08
C MET A 45 -2.92 7.93 13.27
N TYR A 46 -2.88 7.74 11.96
CA TYR A 46 -2.26 8.62 10.97
C TYR A 46 -3.26 9.02 9.91
N ARG A 47 -3.12 10.21 9.36
CA ARG A 47 -3.76 10.54 8.08
C ARG A 47 -3.20 9.64 7.00
N ALA A 48 -4.04 9.24 6.06
CA ALA A 48 -3.59 8.41 4.95
C ALA A 48 -4.37 8.73 3.68
N ASN A 49 -3.69 8.61 2.55
CA ASN A 49 -4.31 8.57 1.24
C ASN A 49 -4.05 7.20 0.63
N PHE A 50 -5.05 6.66 -0.06
CA PHE A 50 -4.93 5.39 -0.76
C PHE A 50 -5.47 5.51 -2.17
N LYS A 51 -4.60 5.35 -3.16
CA LYS A 51 -4.92 5.37 -4.58
C LYS A 51 -4.98 3.95 -5.12
N VAL A 52 -6.09 3.58 -5.72
CA VAL A 52 -6.29 2.24 -6.29
C VAL A 52 -7.02 2.32 -7.62
N LYS A 53 -6.60 1.47 -8.56
CA LYS A 53 -7.29 1.30 -9.85
C LYS A 53 -8.08 -0.01 -9.85
N LEU A 54 -9.35 0.08 -10.20
CA LEU A 54 -10.27 -1.05 -10.38
C LEU A 54 -10.70 -1.06 -11.85
N GLY A 55 -9.96 -1.76 -12.70
CA GLY A 55 -10.17 -1.71 -14.14
C GLY A 55 -10.01 -0.28 -14.68
N PRO A 56 -11.01 0.29 -15.36
CA PRO A 56 -10.93 1.65 -15.90
C PRO A 56 -11.12 2.75 -14.84
N ILE A 57 -11.41 2.37 -13.59
CA ILE A 57 -11.78 3.32 -12.54
C ILE A 57 -10.60 3.51 -11.58
N SER A 58 -10.22 4.77 -11.37
CA SER A 58 -9.29 5.17 -10.34
C SER A 58 -10.04 5.74 -9.15
N LEU A 59 -9.82 5.17 -7.97
CA LEU A 59 -10.34 5.62 -6.69
C LEU A 59 -9.20 6.24 -5.88
N ASN A 60 -9.49 7.33 -5.18
CA ASN A 60 -8.56 7.97 -4.28
C ASN A 60 -9.27 8.23 -2.95
N PHE A 61 -8.91 7.46 -1.94
CA PHE A 61 -9.46 7.56 -0.60
C PHE A 61 -8.56 8.44 0.26
N ALA A 62 -9.15 9.46 0.86
CA ALA A 62 -8.52 10.25 1.92
C ALA A 62 -9.15 9.87 3.27
N GLY A 63 -8.32 9.59 4.27
CA GLY A 63 -8.83 9.11 5.54
C GLY A 63 -7.74 8.91 6.59
N LYS A 64 -7.87 7.84 7.36
CA LYS A 64 -6.96 7.50 8.45
C LYS A 64 -6.69 6.00 8.55
N VAL A 65 -5.52 5.66 9.07
CA VAL A 65 -5.09 4.29 9.36
C VAL A 65 -4.34 4.24 10.68
N GLY A 66 -4.42 3.15 11.39
CA GLY A 66 -3.64 2.95 12.61
C GLY A 66 -3.84 1.57 13.22
N PHE A 67 -2.99 1.28 14.21
CA PHE A 67 -3.12 0.08 15.02
C PHE A 67 -4.17 0.29 16.11
N VAL A 68 -5.03 -0.71 16.28
CA VAL A 68 -6.04 -0.72 17.35
C VAL A 68 -5.79 -1.79 18.40
N GLU A 69 -5.06 -2.84 18.03
CA GLU A 69 -4.60 -3.88 18.96
C GLU A 69 -3.19 -4.31 18.59
N LEU A 70 -2.31 -4.43 19.58
CA LEU A 70 -0.94 -4.92 19.47
C LEU A 70 -0.68 -5.89 20.63
N HIS A 71 -0.51 -7.17 20.31
CA HIS A 71 -0.20 -8.24 21.28
C HIS A 71 1.01 -9.01 20.80
N GLU A 72 2.21 -8.58 21.21
CA GLU A 72 3.47 -9.19 20.78
C GLU A 72 3.60 -10.64 21.24
N ASP A 73 3.14 -10.95 22.45
CA ASP A 73 3.12 -12.29 23.04
C ASP A 73 2.32 -13.31 22.21
N ARG A 74 1.31 -12.83 21.49
CA ARG A 74 0.46 -13.63 20.61
C ARG A 74 0.78 -13.47 19.14
N GLY A 75 1.71 -12.59 18.79
CA GLY A 75 1.98 -12.21 17.40
C GLY A 75 0.77 -11.61 16.69
N LEU A 76 -0.14 -10.93 17.42
CA LEU A 76 -1.39 -10.39 16.89
C LEU A 76 -1.31 -8.87 16.72
N VAL A 77 -1.55 -8.42 15.49
CA VAL A 77 -1.70 -7.00 15.14
C VAL A 77 -3.07 -6.79 14.52
N VAL A 78 -3.80 -5.78 14.97
CA VAL A 78 -5.06 -5.36 14.34
C VAL A 78 -4.95 -3.93 13.86
N ILE A 79 -5.16 -3.75 12.57
CA ILE A 79 -5.10 -2.48 11.87
C ILE A 79 -6.52 -2.06 11.48
N LYS A 80 -6.87 -0.81 11.68
CA LYS A 80 -8.08 -0.21 11.11
C LYS A 80 -7.73 0.92 10.16
N ALA A 81 -8.43 0.96 9.04
CA ALA A 81 -8.36 2.03 8.06
C ALA A 81 -9.77 2.48 7.68
N SER A 82 -9.94 3.77 7.46
CA SER A 82 -11.19 4.31 6.93
C SER A 82 -10.90 5.52 6.05
N GLY A 83 -11.66 5.69 4.97
CA GLY A 83 -11.50 6.82 4.08
C GLY A 83 -12.71 7.04 3.19
N SER A 84 -12.82 8.25 2.67
CA SER A 84 -13.82 8.64 1.68
C SER A 84 -13.16 8.95 0.36
N ASP A 85 -13.79 8.53 -0.74
CA ASP A 85 -13.30 8.86 -2.07
C ASP A 85 -13.33 10.39 -2.28
N THR A 86 -12.23 10.94 -2.73
CA THR A 86 -12.08 12.40 -2.91
C THR A 86 -13.02 13.00 -3.96
N LYS A 87 -13.63 12.15 -4.79
CA LYS A 87 -14.65 12.54 -5.78
C LYS A 87 -16.09 12.32 -5.28
N GLY A 88 -16.28 12.01 -3.99
CA GLY A 88 -17.59 11.86 -3.39
C GLY A 88 -18.38 10.60 -3.79
N ARG A 89 -17.71 9.58 -4.32
CA ARG A 89 -18.35 8.34 -4.80
C ARG A 89 -18.69 7.36 -3.68
N GLY A 90 -18.29 7.63 -2.45
CA GLY A 90 -18.55 6.81 -1.28
C GLY A 90 -17.31 6.64 -0.41
N GLY A 91 -17.31 5.61 0.43
CA GLY A 91 -16.24 5.36 1.37
C GLY A 91 -15.86 3.89 1.45
N ALA A 92 -14.72 3.65 2.09
CA ALA A 92 -14.24 2.33 2.45
C ALA A 92 -13.80 2.33 3.92
N GLN A 93 -14.10 1.24 4.61
CA GLN A 93 -13.57 0.94 5.94
C GLN A 93 -12.98 -0.47 5.90
N GLY A 94 -11.85 -0.65 6.57
CA GLY A 94 -11.20 -1.96 6.64
C GLY A 94 -10.68 -2.23 8.04
N THR A 95 -10.78 -3.50 8.44
CA THR A 95 -10.08 -4.04 9.61
C THR A 95 -9.27 -5.23 9.14
N VAL A 96 -7.97 -5.24 9.44
CA VAL A 96 -7.06 -6.32 9.11
C VAL A 96 -6.49 -6.89 10.39
N ARG A 97 -6.71 -8.17 10.63
CA ARG A 97 -6.06 -8.95 11.68
C ARG A 97 -4.87 -9.67 11.07
N CYS A 98 -3.69 -9.38 11.59
CA CYS A 98 -2.45 -10.00 11.17
C CYS A 98 -1.99 -10.95 12.27
N GLN A 99 -1.82 -12.23 11.95
CA GLN A 99 -1.28 -13.25 12.85
C GLN A 99 0.13 -13.62 12.37
N LEU A 100 1.11 -13.31 13.19
CA LEU A 100 2.52 -13.66 12.97
C LEU A 100 2.83 -15.01 13.62
N ALA A 101 3.51 -15.88 12.90
CA ALA A 101 3.97 -17.17 13.41
C ALA A 101 5.38 -17.49 12.89
N ALA A 102 6.20 -18.13 13.71
CA ALA A 102 7.52 -18.58 13.29
C ALA A 102 7.41 -19.67 12.21
N ASP A 103 8.24 -19.58 11.17
CA ASP A 103 8.29 -20.51 10.05
C ASP A 103 9.73 -20.72 9.57
N ALA A 104 10.41 -21.73 10.11
CA ALA A 104 11.76 -22.16 9.69
C ALA A 104 12.80 -21.02 9.57
N GLY A 105 12.85 -20.12 10.56
CA GLY A 105 13.77 -18.97 10.58
C GLY A 105 13.24 -17.69 9.93
N ALA A 106 12.08 -17.79 9.27
CA ALA A 106 11.30 -16.68 8.77
C ALA A 106 10.03 -16.49 9.62
N THR A 107 9.18 -15.55 9.24
CA THR A 107 7.86 -15.32 9.86
C THR A 107 6.78 -15.43 8.80
N SER A 108 5.82 -16.30 9.03
CA SER A 108 4.57 -16.36 8.27
C SER A 108 3.59 -15.36 8.87
N VAL A 109 2.93 -14.57 8.02
CA VAL A 109 1.93 -13.59 8.40
C VAL A 109 0.61 -13.95 7.71
N ALA A 110 -0.36 -14.41 8.49
CA ALA A 110 -1.73 -14.64 8.01
C ALA A 110 -2.55 -13.37 8.20
N LEU A 111 -3.31 -13.00 7.18
CA LEU A 111 -4.17 -11.82 7.15
C LEU A 111 -5.63 -12.24 7.05
N ASP A 112 -6.46 -11.76 7.96
CA ASP A 112 -7.92 -11.81 7.89
C ASP A 112 -8.43 -10.38 7.78
N SER A 113 -8.98 -10.03 6.63
CA SER A 113 -9.39 -8.68 6.27
C SER A 113 -10.91 -8.61 6.14
N SER A 114 -11.52 -7.66 6.83
CA SER A 114 -12.91 -7.26 6.64
C SER A 114 -12.94 -5.89 5.98
N VAL A 115 -13.65 -5.76 4.87
CA VAL A 115 -13.75 -4.51 4.10
C VAL A 115 -15.22 -4.16 3.90
N ASP A 116 -15.60 -2.95 4.31
CA ASP A 116 -16.91 -2.37 4.13
C ASP A 116 -16.86 -1.23 3.12
N LEU A 117 -17.65 -1.34 2.06
CA LEU A 117 -17.77 -0.31 1.03
C LEU A 117 -19.15 0.35 1.07
N SER A 118 -19.19 1.67 0.89
CA SER A 118 -20.40 2.49 0.89
C SER A 118 -20.53 3.35 -0.36
N GLY A 119 -21.73 3.89 -0.62
CA GLY A 119 -22.00 4.72 -1.80
C GLY A 119 -21.87 3.94 -3.11
N SER A 120 -21.54 4.65 -4.19
CA SER A 120 -21.36 4.02 -5.50
C SER A 120 -20.09 3.13 -5.56
N VAL A 121 -19.13 3.32 -4.66
CA VAL A 121 -17.96 2.43 -4.51
C VAL A 121 -18.41 1.00 -4.19
N ALA A 122 -19.49 0.82 -3.43
CA ALA A 122 -20.02 -0.50 -3.09
C ALA A 122 -20.51 -1.31 -4.31
N GLN A 123 -20.81 -0.66 -5.43
CA GLN A 123 -21.19 -1.35 -6.67
C GLN A 123 -20.02 -2.15 -7.26
N TYR A 124 -18.79 -1.69 -7.06
CA TYR A 124 -17.59 -2.40 -7.51
C TYR A 124 -17.30 -3.65 -6.65
N GLY A 125 -17.80 -3.68 -5.41
CA GLY A 125 -17.73 -4.85 -4.55
C GLY A 125 -18.66 -6.00 -4.96
N ARG A 126 -19.63 -5.78 -5.86
CA ARG A 126 -20.50 -6.85 -6.37
C ARG A 126 -19.74 -7.86 -7.24
N GLY A 127 -18.61 -7.47 -7.81
CA GLY A 127 -17.66 -8.37 -8.44
C GLY A 127 -16.65 -8.89 -7.40
N GLN A 128 -17.07 -9.72 -6.45
CA GLN A 128 -16.22 -10.18 -5.33
C GLN A 128 -14.84 -10.68 -5.78
N GLY A 129 -14.75 -11.36 -6.93
CA GLY A 129 -13.47 -11.82 -7.48
C GLY A 129 -12.49 -10.66 -7.75
N MET A 130 -12.95 -9.56 -8.32
CA MET A 130 -12.07 -8.41 -8.63
C MET A 130 -11.43 -7.79 -7.38
N ILE A 131 -12.18 -7.68 -6.28
CA ILE A 131 -11.65 -7.12 -5.03
C ILE A 131 -10.69 -8.10 -4.36
N THR A 132 -11.01 -9.39 -4.40
CA THR A 132 -10.13 -10.45 -3.88
C THR A 132 -8.81 -10.48 -4.66
N ASP A 133 -8.86 -10.47 -6.00
CA ASP A 133 -7.69 -10.47 -6.86
C ASP A 133 -6.82 -9.22 -6.63
N LEU A 134 -7.46 -8.05 -6.51
CA LEU A 134 -6.77 -6.81 -6.17
C LEU A 134 -6.07 -6.92 -4.81
N THR A 135 -6.76 -7.42 -3.79
CA THR A 135 -6.17 -7.58 -2.44
C THR A 135 -4.97 -8.52 -2.48
N GLN A 136 -5.06 -9.64 -3.17
CA GLN A 136 -3.95 -10.58 -3.34
C GLN A 136 -2.76 -9.93 -4.05
N GLN A 137 -2.99 -9.14 -5.10
CA GLN A 137 -1.94 -8.40 -5.79
C GLN A 137 -1.28 -7.34 -4.90
N LEU A 138 -2.08 -6.60 -4.11
CA LEU A 138 -1.55 -5.62 -3.16
C LEU A 138 -0.68 -6.27 -2.09
N VAL A 139 -1.14 -7.40 -1.51
CA VAL A 139 -0.38 -8.17 -0.50
C VAL A 139 0.91 -8.73 -1.10
N SER A 140 0.87 -9.29 -2.31
CA SER A 140 2.06 -9.80 -2.99
C SER A 140 3.10 -8.71 -3.27
N ARG A 141 2.66 -7.54 -3.73
CA ARG A 141 3.56 -6.40 -3.97
C ARG A 141 4.11 -5.83 -2.66
N PHE A 142 3.27 -5.75 -1.63
CA PHE A 142 3.70 -5.35 -0.29
C PHE A 142 4.81 -6.26 0.23
N ALA A 143 4.62 -7.58 0.15
CA ALA A 143 5.61 -8.57 0.57
C ALA A 143 6.93 -8.41 -0.19
N ALA A 144 6.90 -8.26 -1.51
CA ALA A 144 8.08 -8.04 -2.33
C ALA A 144 8.83 -6.74 -1.97
N ASN A 145 8.08 -5.63 -1.76
CA ASN A 145 8.67 -4.36 -1.33
C ASN A 145 9.28 -4.46 0.07
N LEU A 146 8.64 -5.22 0.96
CA LEU A 146 9.12 -5.47 2.32
C LEU A 146 10.43 -6.27 2.31
N GLU A 147 10.57 -7.26 1.42
CA GLU A 147 11.82 -8.01 1.22
C GLU A 147 12.96 -7.08 0.79
N VAL A 148 12.70 -6.16 -0.13
CA VAL A 148 13.71 -5.16 -0.54
C VAL A 148 14.11 -4.28 0.64
N LEU A 149 13.15 -3.87 1.47
CA LEU A 149 13.39 -3.06 2.66
C LEU A 149 14.26 -3.81 3.70
N THR A 150 14.01 -5.11 3.87
CA THR A 150 14.78 -5.95 4.82
C THR A 150 16.14 -6.38 4.28
N ALA A 151 16.29 -6.54 2.97
CA ALA A 151 17.57 -6.90 2.33
C ALA A 151 18.58 -5.74 2.31
N SER A 152 18.12 -4.48 2.44
CA SER A 152 19.02 -3.33 2.60
C SER A 152 19.63 -3.37 4.00
N PRO A 153 20.99 -3.47 4.16
CA PRO A 153 21.61 -3.47 5.47
C PRO A 153 21.19 -2.20 6.20
N ALA A 154 20.62 -2.38 7.39
CA ALA A 154 20.20 -1.29 8.25
C ALA A 154 21.39 -0.35 8.49
N SER A 155 21.39 0.81 7.86
CA SER A 155 22.19 1.93 8.27
C SER A 155 21.64 2.40 9.62
N SER A 156 22.14 1.78 10.69
CA SER A 156 22.08 2.34 12.05
C SER A 156 22.91 3.60 12.03
N GLY A 157 22.30 4.74 11.86
CA GLY A 157 23.00 6.03 11.87
C GLY A 157 22.14 7.11 11.28
N THR A 158 21.78 8.04 12.12
CA THR A 158 21.28 9.36 11.81
C THR A 158 22.03 9.94 10.59
N ALA A 159 21.45 9.90 9.42
CA ALA A 159 21.92 10.63 8.25
C ALA A 159 20.76 11.41 7.66
N PRO A 160 20.99 12.67 7.22
CA PRO A 160 19.95 13.56 6.76
C PRO A 160 19.28 12.97 5.52
N VAL A 161 17.97 13.15 5.43
CA VAL A 161 17.13 12.84 4.26
C VAL A 161 17.78 13.28 2.97
N ALA A 162 18.60 12.40 2.38
CA ALA A 162 18.95 12.53 0.98
C ALA A 162 17.72 12.08 0.19
N SER A 163 17.13 13.02 -0.50
CA SER A 163 16.03 12.84 -1.44
C SER A 163 16.25 11.60 -2.30
N LEU A 164 15.46 10.55 -2.06
CA LEU A 164 15.29 9.45 -3.01
C LEU A 164 14.75 10.06 -4.31
N PRO A 165 15.27 9.68 -5.47
CA PRO A 165 14.75 10.20 -6.72
C PRO A 165 13.26 9.86 -6.80
N ALA A 166 12.46 10.88 -7.11
CA ALA A 166 10.99 10.87 -7.18
C ALA A 166 10.37 9.88 -8.20
N ALA A 167 11.10 8.84 -8.58
CA ALA A 167 10.67 7.85 -9.56
C ALA A 167 9.97 6.61 -8.95
N ALA A 168 10.04 6.41 -7.62
CA ALA A 168 9.42 5.24 -6.98
C ALA A 168 8.03 5.52 -6.37
N ALA A 169 7.66 6.79 -6.21
CA ALA A 169 6.40 7.18 -5.54
C ALA A 169 5.16 7.23 -6.45
N ALA A 170 5.27 6.88 -7.75
CA ALA A 170 4.16 6.98 -8.70
C ALA A 170 3.83 5.65 -9.40
N GLN A 171 4.04 4.52 -8.74
CA GLN A 171 3.47 3.28 -9.26
C GLN A 171 2.03 3.13 -8.76
N GLU A 172 1.12 3.83 -9.46
CA GLU A 172 -0.30 3.47 -9.43
C GLU A 172 -0.43 1.97 -9.75
N ALA A 173 -1.19 1.24 -8.94
CA ALA A 173 -1.47 -0.17 -9.18
C ALA A 173 -2.24 -0.33 -10.50
N GLU A 174 -1.52 -0.48 -11.62
CA GLU A 174 -2.11 -0.81 -12.91
C GLU A 174 -2.31 -2.32 -13.02
N VAL A 175 -3.55 -2.71 -13.16
CA VAL A 175 -3.95 -4.03 -13.63
C VAL A 175 -4.40 -3.89 -15.09
N GLY A 176 -3.56 -4.34 -15.98
CA GLY A 176 -3.91 -4.60 -17.38
C GLY A 176 -3.68 -3.46 -18.37
N GLY A 177 -2.73 -3.67 -19.30
CA GLY A 177 -2.63 -2.88 -20.53
C GLY A 177 -1.18 -2.62 -20.96
N LEU A 178 -0.76 -3.33 -22.00
CA LEU A 178 0.47 -3.13 -22.73
C LEU A 178 0.59 -1.72 -23.31
N LEU A 179 1.67 -1.03 -22.95
CA LEU A 179 2.39 0.07 -23.66
C LEU A 179 1.59 1.15 -24.44
N PRO A 180 1.77 2.44 -24.09
CA PRO A 180 2.66 3.31 -24.84
C PRO A 180 3.31 4.45 -24.04
N GLY A 181 4.34 4.19 -23.28
CA GLY A 181 5.11 5.24 -22.57
C GLY A 181 6.35 5.74 -23.34
N VAL A 182 6.79 5.03 -24.36
CA VAL A 182 8.05 5.33 -25.09
C VAL A 182 7.85 6.39 -26.19
N LEU A 183 6.67 6.43 -26.79
CA LEU A 183 6.37 7.40 -27.88
C LEU A 183 6.18 8.84 -27.39
N TRP A 184 5.66 9.06 -26.19
CA TRP A 184 5.44 10.39 -25.65
C TRP A 184 6.72 11.14 -25.31
N ARG A 185 7.75 10.45 -24.80
CA ARG A 185 9.07 11.07 -24.52
C ARG A 185 9.87 11.38 -25.80
N ALA A 186 9.65 10.62 -26.87
CA ALA A 186 10.28 10.94 -28.16
C ALA A 186 9.65 12.15 -28.83
N MET A 187 8.33 12.31 -28.72
CA MET A 187 7.58 13.46 -29.27
C MET A 187 7.92 14.77 -28.56
N LEU A 188 8.09 14.78 -27.25
CA LEU A 188 8.49 15.99 -26.49
C LEU A 188 9.92 16.44 -26.80
N ARG A 189 10.84 15.51 -27.10
CA ARG A 189 12.22 15.84 -27.53
C ARG A 189 12.29 16.40 -28.95
N LEU A 190 11.37 15.99 -29.83
CA LEU A 190 11.28 16.51 -31.19
C LEU A 190 10.72 17.94 -31.22
N LEU A 191 9.70 18.21 -30.40
CA LEU A 191 9.11 19.55 -30.29
C LEU A 191 10.07 20.56 -29.66
N ALA A 192 10.89 20.17 -28.67
CA ALA A 192 11.91 21.04 -28.08
C ALA A 192 13.05 21.42 -29.07
N ARG A 193 13.30 20.59 -30.09
CA ARG A 193 14.27 20.90 -31.16
C ARG A 193 13.73 21.80 -32.26
N LEU A 194 12.42 21.85 -32.45
CA LEU A 194 11.80 22.71 -33.48
C LEU A 194 11.51 24.12 -33.02
N PHE A 195 11.37 24.38 -31.70
CA PHE A 195 11.11 25.72 -31.17
C PHE A 195 12.31 26.39 -30.50
N GLY A 196 13.48 25.74 -30.51
CA GLY A 196 14.73 26.27 -29.89
C GLY A 196 15.65 27.07 -30.81
N ARG A 197 15.18 27.56 -31.98
CA ARG A 197 16.02 28.36 -32.86
C ARG A 197 15.31 29.60 -33.39
N ALA A 198 15.11 30.54 -32.49
CA ALA A 198 14.85 31.95 -32.88
C ALA A 198 15.36 32.86 -31.76
N ARG A 199 16.49 33.45 -32.08
CA ARG A 199 17.31 34.52 -31.48
C ARG A 199 18.39 34.11 -30.51
#